data_588fedff2a9c6da6aaa5522c74fc2d6d
#
_entry.id   588fedff2a9c6da6aaa5522c74fc2d6d
#
_cell.length_a   1.000
_cell.length_b   1.000
_cell.length_c   1.000
_cell.angle_alpha   90.00
_cell.angle_beta   90.00
_cell.angle_gamma   90.00
#
_symmetry.space_group_name_H-M   'P 1'
#
loop_
_entity.id
_entity.type
_entity.pdbx_description
1 polymer ?
#
loop_
_entity_poly.entity_id
_entity_poly.type
_entity_poly.pdbx_seq_one_letter_code
_entity_poly.pdbx_strand_id
1 'polypeptide(L)'
;LNRAPTLHRLGIQAFEPLLIEGKAIQLHPLVCAAFNADFDGDQMAVHVPLSLEAQLEARVLMMSTNNILHPANGDPIIVPSQDIILGLYYLSQMKPNEPGEGRHFDEINEIEFALENKSITLHSKITFRFNTEEGYKKYDTTPGRILISKELPNHENISFEIVNKLLTKKEISRMIDDVYRHCGQKQTVIFCDHIMKLGFKHACNAGISFGKDDMIIPEEKENLINETNQLVKEFEQQYICLLYTSDAADESVGV
;
A
#
# COMPACT_ATOMS: atom_id res chain seq x y z
N LEU A 1 15.22 14.60 -10.52
CA LEU A 1 14.01 14.46 -11.32
C LEU A 1 12.91 15.36 -10.81
N ASN A 2 12.17 15.96 -11.73
CA ASN A 2 11.02 16.81 -11.44
C ASN A 2 9.85 16.45 -12.36
N ARG A 3 8.65 16.26 -11.79
CA ARG A 3 7.40 16.14 -12.57
C ARG A 3 6.52 17.35 -12.33
N ALA A 4 6.09 18.00 -13.41
CA ALA A 4 5.09 19.08 -13.35
C ALA A 4 3.66 18.49 -13.32
N PRO A 5 2.72 19.09 -12.55
CA PRO A 5 2.90 20.23 -11.65
C PRO A 5 3.61 19.84 -10.34
N THR A 6 4.54 20.67 -9.87
CA THR A 6 5.23 20.47 -8.59
C THR A 6 4.37 21.03 -7.45
N LEU A 7 3.51 20.21 -6.87
CA LEU A 7 2.54 20.62 -5.85
C LEU A 7 3.15 20.73 -4.46
N HIS A 8 4.23 20.00 -4.19
CA HIS A 8 4.96 19.99 -2.92
C HIS A 8 6.42 19.62 -3.15
N ARG A 9 7.25 19.76 -2.11
CA ARG A 9 8.70 19.55 -2.20
C ARG A 9 9.12 18.17 -2.71
N LEU A 10 8.31 17.13 -2.50
CA LEU A 10 8.61 15.77 -2.95
C LEU A 10 8.31 15.54 -4.45
N GLY A 11 7.78 16.54 -5.15
CA GLY A 11 7.72 16.57 -6.62
C GLY A 11 9.08 16.80 -7.28
N ILE A 12 10.13 17.07 -6.48
CA ILE A 12 11.51 17.13 -6.91
C ILE A 12 12.34 16.26 -5.97
N GLN A 13 12.94 15.20 -6.50
CA GLN A 13 13.77 14.29 -5.72
C GLN A 13 15.06 13.96 -6.46
N ALA A 14 16.12 13.70 -5.70
CA ALA A 14 17.40 13.27 -6.21
C ALA A 14 17.50 11.74 -6.23
N PHE A 15 18.17 11.22 -7.23
CA PHE A 15 18.43 9.79 -7.43
C PHE A 15 19.87 9.59 -7.91
N GLU A 16 20.45 8.47 -7.57
CA GLU A 16 21.67 8.00 -8.22
C GLU A 16 21.27 7.25 -9.51
N PRO A 17 21.79 7.67 -10.68
CA PRO A 17 21.40 7.07 -11.95
C PRO A 17 22.05 5.70 -12.16
N LEU A 18 21.26 4.76 -12.65
CA LEU A 18 21.72 3.49 -13.17
C LEU A 18 21.55 3.51 -14.69
N LEU A 19 22.60 3.25 -15.43
CA LEU A 19 22.57 3.22 -16.90
C LEU A 19 21.88 1.94 -17.36
N ILE A 20 20.86 2.11 -18.19
CA ILE A 20 20.08 1.03 -18.80
C ILE A 20 19.94 1.28 -20.30
N GLU A 21 19.66 0.24 -21.06
CA GLU A 21 19.28 0.35 -22.47
C GLU A 21 17.84 0.82 -22.60
N GLY A 22 17.57 1.66 -23.59
CA GLY A 22 16.23 2.19 -23.85
C GLY A 22 16.16 3.71 -23.86
N LYS A 23 14.96 4.26 -24.15
CA LYS A 23 14.72 5.70 -24.28
C LYS A 23 13.83 6.25 -23.15
N ALA A 24 13.39 5.40 -22.23
CA ALA A 24 12.51 5.77 -21.13
C ALA A 24 13.27 5.74 -19.79
N ILE A 25 12.91 6.65 -18.90
CA ILE A 25 13.39 6.65 -17.51
C ILE A 25 12.57 5.61 -16.74
N GLN A 26 13.26 4.66 -16.11
CA GLN A 26 12.62 3.72 -15.18
C GLN A 26 12.57 4.37 -13.80
N LEU A 27 11.38 4.57 -13.28
CA LEU A 27 11.15 5.16 -11.98
C LEU A 27 10.77 4.07 -10.97
N HIS A 28 11.33 4.17 -9.77
CA HIS A 28 11.01 3.23 -8.68
C HIS A 28 9.52 3.35 -8.29
N PRO A 29 8.77 2.25 -8.19
CA PRO A 29 7.32 2.29 -7.94
C PRO A 29 6.91 3.03 -6.67
N LEU A 30 7.68 2.92 -5.60
CA LEU A 30 7.34 3.54 -4.31
C LEU A 30 7.43 5.07 -4.31
N VAL A 31 8.13 5.69 -5.26
CA VAL A 31 8.20 7.16 -5.37
C VAL A 31 7.15 7.75 -6.30
N CYS A 32 6.40 6.91 -7.03
CA CYS A 32 5.36 7.37 -7.95
C CYS A 32 4.28 8.19 -7.24
N ALA A 33 3.88 7.82 -6.02
CA ALA A 33 2.91 8.57 -5.23
C ALA A 33 3.39 9.99 -4.91
N ALA A 34 4.68 10.16 -4.57
CA ALA A 34 5.27 11.46 -4.27
C ALA A 34 5.32 12.39 -5.49
N PHE A 35 5.57 11.85 -6.67
CA PHE A 35 5.53 12.60 -7.93
C PHE A 35 4.12 12.74 -8.51
N ASN A 36 3.15 12.02 -7.98
CA ASN A 36 1.86 11.79 -8.64
C ASN A 36 2.05 11.34 -10.10
N ALA A 37 2.99 10.41 -10.31
CA ALA A 37 3.37 9.91 -11.62
C ALA A 37 2.75 8.56 -11.90
N ASP A 38 2.34 8.35 -13.14
CA ASP A 38 1.96 7.07 -13.69
C ASP A 38 2.77 6.77 -14.98
N PHE A 39 2.53 5.62 -15.59
CA PHE A 39 3.33 5.17 -16.73
C PHE A 39 2.54 5.20 -18.05
N ASP A 40 1.61 6.16 -18.17
CA ASP A 40 0.77 6.36 -19.35
C ASP A 40 1.36 7.33 -20.40
N GLY A 41 2.58 7.81 -20.18
CA GLY A 41 3.28 8.76 -21.05
C GLY A 41 3.75 10.03 -20.34
N ASP A 42 3.75 10.04 -19.02
CA ASP A 42 4.28 11.13 -18.21
C ASP A 42 5.72 11.49 -18.60
N GLN A 43 6.03 12.79 -18.57
CA GLN A 43 7.37 13.33 -18.79
C GLN A 43 7.91 13.92 -17.50
N MET A 44 9.23 13.78 -17.30
CA MET A 44 9.94 14.39 -16.18
C MET A 44 11.14 15.20 -16.68
N ALA A 45 11.40 16.32 -16.00
CA ALA A 45 12.61 17.07 -16.22
C ALA A 45 13.78 16.46 -15.42
N VAL A 46 14.93 16.40 -16.06
CA VAL A 46 16.18 15.95 -15.43
C VAL A 46 17.07 17.17 -15.19
N HIS A 47 17.47 17.37 -13.95
CA HIS A 47 18.39 18.44 -13.57
C HIS A 47 19.67 17.80 -13.02
N VAL A 48 20.83 18.26 -13.50
CA VAL A 48 22.14 17.78 -13.05
C VAL A 48 22.78 18.88 -12.19
N PRO A 49 23.02 18.64 -10.89
CA PRO A 49 23.69 19.63 -10.04
C PRO A 49 25.15 19.81 -10.46
N LEU A 50 25.57 21.05 -10.75
CA LEU A 50 26.90 21.37 -11.29
C LEU A 50 27.90 21.79 -10.21
N SER A 51 27.47 22.51 -9.17
CA SER A 51 28.37 22.96 -8.10
C SER A 51 28.44 21.89 -6.99
N LEU A 52 29.52 21.93 -6.21
CA LEU A 52 29.72 21.02 -5.08
C LEU A 52 28.66 21.23 -4.00
N GLU A 53 28.25 22.48 -3.77
CA GLU A 53 27.18 22.82 -2.83
C GLU A 53 25.83 22.22 -3.28
N ALA A 54 25.49 22.36 -4.56
CA ALA A 54 24.26 21.78 -5.12
C ALA A 54 24.27 20.24 -5.06
N GLN A 55 25.42 19.61 -5.30
CA GLN A 55 25.57 18.16 -5.15
C GLN A 55 25.39 17.71 -3.71
N LEU A 56 25.91 18.47 -2.75
CA LEU A 56 25.75 18.18 -1.33
C LEU A 56 24.30 18.33 -0.89
N GLU A 57 23.61 19.41 -1.31
CA GLU A 57 22.20 19.60 -1.04
C GLU A 57 21.35 18.48 -1.64
N ALA A 58 21.63 18.07 -2.88
CA ALA A 58 20.95 16.95 -3.52
C ALA A 58 21.09 15.66 -2.71
N ARG A 59 22.29 15.34 -2.23
CA ARG A 59 22.56 14.14 -1.43
C ARG A 59 21.93 14.17 -0.04
N VAL A 60 22.03 15.27 0.66
CA VAL A 60 21.61 15.36 2.07
C VAL A 60 20.11 15.60 2.20
N LEU A 61 19.55 16.49 1.36
CA LEU A 61 18.16 16.95 1.51
C LEU A 61 17.19 16.32 0.50
N MET A 62 17.64 16.06 -0.74
CA MET A 62 16.74 15.74 -1.84
C MET A 62 16.71 14.26 -2.22
N MET A 63 17.61 13.43 -1.72
CA MET A 63 17.58 12.00 -2.00
C MET A 63 16.23 11.40 -1.63
N SER A 64 15.66 10.59 -2.52
CA SER A 64 14.38 9.91 -2.29
C SER A 64 14.37 9.08 -1.01
N THR A 65 15.49 8.45 -0.70
CA THR A 65 15.69 7.68 0.54
C THR A 65 15.63 8.52 1.80
N ASN A 66 15.88 9.84 1.72
CA ASN A 66 15.81 10.76 2.84
C ASN A 66 14.41 11.36 3.03
N ASN A 67 13.52 11.17 2.07
CA ASN A 67 12.19 11.78 2.04
C ASN A 67 11.10 10.71 2.16
N ILE A 68 11.05 10.03 3.29
CA ILE A 68 10.11 8.94 3.57
C ILE A 68 8.76 9.48 4.04
N LEU A 69 8.76 10.58 4.80
CA LEU A 69 7.56 11.14 5.40
C LEU A 69 6.99 12.31 4.61
N HIS A 70 5.68 12.38 4.57
CA HIS A 70 4.95 13.50 3.96
C HIS A 70 5.11 14.78 4.81
N PRO A 71 5.49 15.93 4.22
CA PRO A 71 5.79 17.14 5.00
C PRO A 71 4.57 17.78 5.68
N ALA A 72 3.34 17.48 5.22
CA ALA A 72 2.14 18.08 5.77
C ALA A 72 1.66 17.42 7.06
N ASN A 73 1.70 16.09 7.13
CA ASN A 73 1.12 15.31 8.24
C ASN A 73 2.11 14.35 8.92
N GLY A 74 3.30 14.17 8.36
CA GLY A 74 4.31 13.25 8.90
C GLY A 74 4.03 11.78 8.67
N ASP A 75 3.01 11.43 7.89
CA ASP A 75 2.74 10.04 7.51
C ASP A 75 3.75 9.55 6.46
N PRO A 76 4.04 8.25 6.39
CA PRO A 76 4.86 7.70 5.32
C PRO A 76 4.24 7.96 3.95
N ILE A 77 5.03 8.53 3.02
CA ILE A 77 4.61 8.71 1.62
C ILE A 77 5.06 7.52 0.75
N ILE A 78 6.13 6.85 1.16
CA ILE A 78 6.65 5.64 0.52
C ILE A 78 5.80 4.46 1.00
N VAL A 79 4.54 4.42 0.55
CA VAL A 79 3.60 3.35 0.89
C VAL A 79 3.31 2.55 -0.36
N PRO A 80 3.38 1.22 -0.28
CA PRO A 80 2.94 0.34 -1.36
C PRO A 80 1.52 0.68 -1.83
N SER A 81 1.28 0.53 -3.12
CA SER A 81 -0.02 0.78 -3.75
C SER A 81 -0.38 -0.33 -4.74
N GLN A 82 -1.62 -0.33 -5.21
CA GLN A 82 -2.10 -1.21 -6.28
C GLN A 82 -1.74 -2.69 -6.07
N ASP A 83 -1.04 -3.30 -7.01
CA ASP A 83 -0.73 -4.73 -7.02
C ASP A 83 0.12 -5.18 -5.83
N ILE A 84 0.97 -4.29 -5.31
CA ILE A 84 1.79 -4.61 -4.14
C ILE A 84 0.89 -4.88 -2.94
N ILE A 85 -0.11 -4.02 -2.70
CA ILE A 85 -1.08 -4.21 -1.62
C ILE A 85 -1.90 -5.47 -1.86
N LEU A 86 -2.35 -5.69 -3.09
CA LEU A 86 -3.12 -6.87 -3.46
C LEU A 86 -2.36 -8.15 -3.13
N GLY A 87 -1.06 -8.21 -3.49
CA GLY A 87 -0.21 -9.35 -3.18
C GLY A 87 0.01 -9.56 -1.68
N LEU A 88 0.24 -8.51 -0.91
CA LEU A 88 0.40 -8.59 0.54
C LEU A 88 -0.91 -8.96 1.24
N TYR A 89 -2.03 -8.42 0.77
CA TYR A 89 -3.37 -8.79 1.26
C TYR A 89 -3.65 -10.27 1.02
N TYR A 90 -3.43 -10.75 -0.21
CA TYR A 90 -3.55 -12.17 -0.56
C TYR A 90 -2.68 -13.04 0.33
N LEU A 91 -1.42 -12.66 0.54
CA LEU A 91 -0.48 -13.42 1.37
C LEU A 91 -0.89 -13.47 2.85
N SER A 92 -1.49 -12.39 3.37
CA SER A 92 -1.92 -12.29 4.77
C SER A 92 -3.31 -12.91 5.06
N GLN A 93 -4.03 -13.34 4.02
CA GLN A 93 -5.36 -13.92 4.16
C GLN A 93 -5.29 -15.29 4.84
N MET A 94 -6.26 -15.57 5.72
CA MET A 94 -6.48 -16.87 6.34
C MET A 94 -7.74 -17.49 5.77
N LYS A 95 -7.69 -18.75 5.34
CA LYS A 95 -8.84 -19.51 4.86
C LYS A 95 -9.05 -20.72 5.74
N PRO A 96 -10.29 -21.04 6.13
CA PRO A 96 -10.61 -22.27 6.85
C PRO A 96 -10.60 -23.48 5.90
N ASN A 97 -10.38 -24.65 6.47
CA ASN A 97 -10.41 -25.94 5.76
C ASN A 97 -9.34 -26.10 4.68
N GLU A 98 -8.20 -25.41 4.82
CA GLU A 98 -7.05 -25.57 3.92
C GLU A 98 -6.18 -26.78 4.33
N PRO A 99 -5.47 -27.40 3.36
CA PRO A 99 -4.55 -28.50 3.65
C PRO A 99 -3.53 -28.14 4.72
N GLY A 100 -3.32 -29.01 5.72
CA GLY A 100 -2.34 -28.82 6.77
C GLY A 100 -2.75 -27.88 7.90
N GLU A 101 -4.06 -27.58 8.03
CA GLU A 101 -4.57 -26.78 9.15
C GLU A 101 -4.26 -27.46 10.50
N GLY A 102 -3.87 -26.63 11.48
CA GLY A 102 -3.54 -27.09 12.84
C GLY A 102 -2.14 -27.66 13.02
N ARG A 103 -1.28 -27.67 12.00
CA ARG A 103 0.11 -28.09 12.15
C ARG A 103 0.91 -27.09 12.96
N HIS A 104 1.94 -27.63 13.66
CA HIS A 104 2.87 -26.84 14.46
C HIS A 104 4.22 -26.79 13.76
N PHE A 105 4.85 -25.62 13.78
CA PHE A 105 6.17 -25.38 13.22
C PHE A 105 7.01 -24.56 14.20
N ASP A 106 8.29 -24.87 14.27
CA ASP A 106 9.25 -24.17 15.13
C ASP A 106 10.25 -23.33 14.33
N GLU A 107 10.46 -23.66 13.05
CA GLU A 107 11.38 -22.95 12.16
C GLU A 107 10.73 -22.51 10.86
N ILE A 108 11.20 -21.37 10.30
CA ILE A 108 10.70 -20.84 9.03
C ILE A 108 11.04 -21.77 7.87
N ASN A 109 12.22 -22.42 7.91
CA ASN A 109 12.66 -23.35 6.88
C ASN A 109 11.72 -24.57 6.75
N GLU A 110 11.16 -25.05 7.86
CA GLU A 110 10.16 -26.13 7.86
C GLU A 110 8.90 -25.73 7.10
N ILE A 111 8.46 -24.46 7.26
CA ILE A 111 7.31 -23.91 6.56
C ILE A 111 7.59 -23.78 5.06
N GLU A 112 8.77 -23.26 4.68
CA GLU A 112 9.17 -23.15 3.27
C GLU A 112 9.19 -24.54 2.62
N PHE A 113 9.78 -25.54 3.27
CA PHE A 113 9.78 -26.91 2.79
C PHE A 113 8.38 -27.54 2.72
N ALA A 114 7.52 -27.26 3.69
CA ALA A 114 6.14 -27.74 3.69
C ALA A 114 5.29 -27.09 2.57
N LEU A 115 5.57 -25.83 2.22
CA LEU A 115 4.96 -25.13 1.09
C LEU A 115 5.43 -25.70 -0.25
N GLU A 116 6.72 -25.97 -0.42
CA GLU A 116 7.27 -26.58 -1.63
C GLU A 116 6.68 -27.98 -1.88
N ASN A 117 6.53 -28.78 -0.83
CA ASN A 117 5.89 -30.09 -0.89
C ASN A 117 4.36 -30.04 -0.97
N LYS A 118 3.76 -28.83 -1.04
CA LYS A 118 2.31 -28.63 -1.08
C LYS A 118 1.54 -29.32 0.07
N SER A 119 2.20 -29.56 1.17
CA SER A 119 1.59 -30.17 2.38
C SER A 119 0.80 -29.17 3.22
N ILE A 120 1.05 -27.88 3.00
CA ILE A 120 0.32 -26.72 3.52
C ILE A 120 0.14 -25.70 2.41
N THR A 121 -0.82 -24.79 2.57
CA THR A 121 -1.00 -23.63 1.68
C THR A 121 -0.58 -22.34 2.36
N LEU A 122 -0.46 -21.25 1.61
CA LEU A 122 -0.14 -19.93 2.16
C LEU A 122 -1.18 -19.43 3.16
N HIS A 123 -2.42 -19.92 3.05
CA HIS A 123 -3.58 -19.46 3.80
C HIS A 123 -4.01 -20.39 4.94
N SER A 124 -3.36 -21.55 5.08
CA SER A 124 -3.65 -22.54 6.12
C SER A 124 -3.43 -21.94 7.51
N LYS A 125 -4.34 -22.18 8.44
CA LYS A 125 -4.14 -21.83 9.84
C LYS A 125 -3.14 -22.78 10.47
N ILE A 126 -1.99 -22.28 10.92
CA ILE A 126 -0.92 -23.03 11.57
C ILE A 126 -0.58 -22.39 12.92
N THR A 127 0.06 -23.15 13.80
CA THR A 127 0.65 -22.62 15.03
C THR A 127 2.17 -22.55 14.87
N PHE A 128 2.71 -21.34 15.01
CA PHE A 128 4.16 -21.12 14.96
C PHE A 128 4.73 -20.72 16.30
N ARG A 129 5.91 -21.23 16.63
CA ARG A 129 6.60 -20.98 17.87
C ARG A 129 7.77 -20.03 17.65
N PHE A 130 7.61 -18.80 18.14
CA PHE A 130 8.69 -17.83 18.15
C PHE A 130 9.56 -17.98 19.39
N ASN A 131 10.87 -17.93 19.19
CA ASN A 131 11.82 -17.81 20.27
C ASN A 131 12.01 -16.33 20.60
N THR A 132 11.59 -15.90 21.78
CA THR A 132 11.76 -14.54 22.30
C THR A 132 12.70 -14.58 23.50
N GLU A 133 13.27 -13.45 23.88
CA GLU A 133 14.16 -13.33 25.05
C GLU A 133 13.51 -13.79 26.35
N GLU A 134 12.18 -13.65 26.46
CA GLU A 134 11.37 -14.09 27.61
C GLU A 134 10.98 -15.58 27.55
N GLY A 135 11.36 -16.31 26.47
CA GLY A 135 10.99 -17.69 26.24
C GLY A 135 10.25 -17.92 24.94
N TYR A 136 9.56 -19.06 24.83
CA TYR A 136 8.82 -19.42 23.63
C TYR A 136 7.38 -18.90 23.66
N LYS A 137 7.00 -18.11 22.66
CA LYS A 137 5.61 -17.65 22.48
C LYS A 137 4.99 -18.34 21.26
N LYS A 138 3.80 -18.91 21.43
CA LYS A 138 3.05 -19.55 20.35
C LYS A 138 2.04 -18.60 19.77
N TYR A 139 1.99 -18.54 18.44
CA TYR A 139 1.03 -17.74 17.70
C TYR A 139 0.25 -18.59 16.70
N ASP A 140 -1.06 -18.40 16.69
CA ASP A 140 -1.90 -18.89 15.60
C ASP A 140 -1.78 -17.92 14.44
N THR A 141 -1.34 -18.43 13.28
CA THR A 141 -0.97 -17.61 12.14
C THR A 141 -1.12 -18.37 10.82
N THR A 142 -0.63 -17.79 9.74
CA THR A 142 -0.57 -18.44 8.43
C THR A 142 0.86 -18.43 7.88
N PRO A 143 1.26 -19.39 7.02
CA PRO A 143 2.55 -19.39 6.37
C PRO A 143 2.84 -18.07 5.65
N GLY A 144 1.84 -17.46 5.00
CA GLY A 144 2.01 -16.20 4.33
C GLY A 144 2.41 -15.05 5.26
N ARG A 145 1.84 -14.96 6.46
CA ARG A 145 2.21 -13.94 7.46
C ARG A 145 3.63 -14.15 7.99
N ILE A 146 4.06 -15.39 8.10
CA ILE A 146 5.43 -15.71 8.51
C ILE A 146 6.43 -15.29 7.43
N LEU A 147 6.11 -15.48 6.14
CA LEU A 147 6.97 -15.01 5.05
C LEU A 147 7.11 -13.48 5.06
N ILE A 148 6.05 -12.74 5.41
CA ILE A 148 6.14 -11.28 5.58
C ILE A 148 6.99 -10.94 6.80
N SER A 149 6.85 -11.68 7.90
CA SER A 149 7.64 -11.43 9.12
C SER A 149 9.14 -11.64 8.93
N LYS A 150 9.54 -12.48 7.98
CA LYS A 150 10.94 -12.71 7.61
C LYS A 150 11.62 -11.45 7.09
N GLU A 151 10.85 -10.56 6.47
CA GLU A 151 11.34 -9.29 5.91
C GLU A 151 11.39 -8.16 6.96
N LEU A 152 10.77 -8.34 8.12
CA LEU A 152 10.81 -7.34 9.19
C LEU A 152 12.25 -7.18 9.73
N PRO A 153 12.69 -5.94 9.99
CA PRO A 153 13.95 -5.72 10.67
C PRO A 153 13.89 -6.26 12.11
N ASN A 154 14.99 -6.85 12.55
CA ASN A 154 15.09 -7.38 13.91
C ASN A 154 15.30 -6.22 14.90
N HIS A 155 14.28 -5.93 15.70
CA HIS A 155 14.30 -4.87 16.72
C HIS A 155 13.35 -5.24 17.86
N GLU A 156 13.72 -4.94 19.10
CA GLU A 156 12.96 -5.29 20.32
C GLU A 156 11.51 -4.81 20.31
N ASN A 157 11.27 -3.62 19.77
CA ASN A 157 9.93 -3.01 19.71
C ASN A 157 9.08 -3.44 18.51
N ILE A 158 9.64 -4.26 17.60
CA ILE A 158 8.91 -4.77 16.44
C ILE A 158 8.53 -6.23 16.70
N SER A 159 7.30 -6.43 17.14
CA SER A 159 6.77 -7.75 17.41
C SER A 159 6.11 -8.37 16.16
N PHE A 160 6.04 -9.70 16.15
CA PHE A 160 5.30 -10.44 15.12
C PHE A 160 3.81 -10.04 15.03
N GLU A 161 3.25 -9.51 16.11
CA GLU A 161 1.82 -9.11 16.18
C GLU A 161 1.45 -8.03 15.17
N ILE A 162 2.43 -7.20 14.75
CA ILE A 162 2.23 -6.16 13.73
C ILE A 162 1.82 -6.78 12.39
N VAL A 163 2.33 -7.98 12.08
CA VAL A 163 2.07 -8.70 10.81
C VAL A 163 0.97 -9.74 10.97
N ASN A 164 0.71 -10.25 12.19
CA ASN A 164 -0.25 -11.33 12.40
C ASN A 164 -1.71 -10.88 12.32
N LYS A 165 -2.04 -10.17 11.24
CA LYS A 165 -3.39 -9.67 10.92
C LYS A 165 -3.57 -9.60 9.41
N LEU A 166 -4.79 -9.34 8.98
CA LEU A 166 -5.05 -9.08 7.56
C LEU A 166 -4.47 -7.72 7.18
N LEU A 167 -3.55 -7.71 6.24
CA LEU A 167 -2.81 -6.51 5.83
C LEU A 167 -3.61 -5.70 4.80
N THR A 168 -4.33 -4.70 5.28
CA THR A 168 -4.94 -3.67 4.44
C THR A 168 -3.95 -2.53 4.18
N LYS A 169 -4.28 -1.62 3.25
CA LYS A 169 -3.46 -0.43 2.98
C LYS A 169 -3.12 0.36 4.25
N LYS A 170 -4.09 0.53 5.15
CA LYS A 170 -3.92 1.25 6.41
C LYS A 170 -2.95 0.53 7.35
N GLU A 171 -3.06 -0.79 7.44
CA GLU A 171 -2.19 -1.59 8.30
C GLU A 171 -0.75 -1.64 7.78
N ILE A 172 -0.57 -1.70 6.45
CA ILE A 172 0.76 -1.62 5.82
C ILE A 172 1.40 -0.25 6.08
N SER A 173 0.62 0.83 5.97
CA SER A 173 1.12 2.18 6.27
C SER A 173 1.56 2.32 7.73
N ARG A 174 0.76 1.79 8.68
CA ARG A 174 1.13 1.76 10.10
C ARG A 174 2.39 0.94 10.35
N MET A 175 2.50 -0.23 9.73
CA MET A 175 3.68 -1.08 9.85
C MET A 175 4.94 -0.37 9.37
N ILE A 176 4.87 0.40 8.28
CA ILE A 176 5.99 1.20 7.78
C ILE A 176 6.33 2.34 8.76
N ASP A 177 5.33 2.99 9.34
CA ASP A 177 5.54 4.04 10.35
C ASP A 177 6.21 3.48 11.61
N ASP A 178 5.76 2.33 12.10
CA ASP A 178 6.36 1.63 13.24
C ASP A 178 7.83 1.25 12.97
N VAL A 179 8.12 0.70 11.79
CA VAL A 179 9.48 0.38 11.38
C VAL A 179 10.34 1.64 11.28
N TYR A 180 9.79 2.73 10.75
CA TYR A 180 10.52 3.99 10.65
C TYR A 180 10.87 4.57 12.04
N ARG A 181 9.93 4.57 12.96
CA ARG A 181 10.11 5.11 14.31
C ARG A 181 11.11 4.33 15.15
N HIS A 182 11.14 3.01 14.99
CA HIS A 182 11.97 2.14 15.82
C HIS A 182 13.32 1.76 15.17
N CYS A 183 13.35 1.53 13.87
CA CYS A 183 14.55 1.07 13.17
C CYS A 183 15.26 2.14 12.36
N GLY A 184 14.63 3.31 12.21
CA GLY A 184 15.19 4.43 11.47
C GLY A 184 15.13 4.27 9.94
N GLN A 185 15.56 5.30 9.26
CA GLN A 185 15.39 5.53 7.82
C GLN A 185 15.93 4.40 6.94
N LYS A 186 17.18 3.99 7.15
CA LYS A 186 17.86 3.01 6.29
C LYS A 186 17.14 1.66 6.30
N GLN A 187 16.76 1.18 7.48
CA GLN A 187 16.06 -0.10 7.60
C GLN A 187 14.67 -0.05 7.00
N THR A 188 14.00 1.09 7.13
CA THR A 188 12.67 1.29 6.52
C THR A 188 12.70 1.21 5.00
N VAL A 189 13.71 1.83 4.37
CA VAL A 189 13.85 1.77 2.90
C VAL A 189 14.08 0.33 2.44
N ILE A 190 14.99 -0.39 3.10
CA ILE A 190 15.27 -1.80 2.77
C ILE A 190 14.02 -2.65 2.96
N PHE A 191 13.30 -2.46 4.06
CA PHE A 191 12.05 -3.14 4.34
C PHE A 191 10.98 -2.86 3.29
N CYS A 192 10.79 -1.60 2.88
CA CYS A 192 9.85 -1.24 1.83
C CYS A 192 10.18 -1.89 0.48
N ASP A 193 11.47 -1.99 0.13
CA ASP A 193 11.91 -2.67 -1.09
C ASP A 193 11.62 -4.17 -1.05
N HIS A 194 11.82 -4.82 0.09
CA HIS A 194 11.53 -6.24 0.27
C HIS A 194 10.03 -6.51 0.19
N ILE A 195 9.22 -5.72 0.89
CA ILE A 195 7.75 -5.82 0.82
C ILE A 195 7.24 -5.60 -0.59
N MET A 196 7.78 -4.63 -1.32
CA MET A 196 7.42 -4.38 -2.71
C MET A 196 7.66 -5.61 -3.59
N LYS A 197 8.85 -6.21 -3.50
CA LYS A 197 9.20 -7.43 -4.26
C LYS A 197 8.29 -8.60 -3.89
N LEU A 198 8.05 -8.78 -2.59
CA LEU A 198 7.16 -9.83 -2.08
C LEU A 198 5.73 -9.62 -2.58
N GLY A 199 5.22 -8.38 -2.52
CA GLY A 199 3.89 -8.01 -2.99
C GLY A 199 3.69 -8.31 -4.47
N PHE A 200 4.59 -7.86 -5.33
CA PHE A 200 4.52 -8.15 -6.77
C PHE A 200 4.59 -9.65 -7.08
N LYS A 201 5.50 -10.39 -6.43
CA LYS A 201 5.62 -11.83 -6.60
C LYS A 201 4.30 -12.54 -6.28
N HIS A 202 3.67 -12.21 -5.16
CA HIS A 202 2.44 -12.87 -4.73
C HIS A 202 1.19 -12.36 -5.45
N ALA A 203 1.15 -11.12 -5.92
CA ALA A 203 0.10 -10.64 -6.80
C ALA A 203 0.11 -11.40 -8.14
N CYS A 204 1.29 -11.59 -8.72
CA CYS A 204 1.45 -12.39 -9.94
C CYS A 204 1.00 -13.85 -9.73
N ASN A 205 1.44 -14.48 -8.63
CA ASN A 205 1.09 -15.86 -8.33
C ASN A 205 -0.41 -16.05 -8.01
N ALA A 206 -1.04 -15.03 -7.42
CA ALA A 206 -2.46 -15.05 -7.10
C ALA A 206 -3.35 -15.06 -8.35
N GLY A 207 -2.89 -14.42 -9.45
CA GLY A 207 -3.61 -14.39 -10.73
C GLY A 207 -4.99 -13.78 -10.62
N ILE A 208 -5.17 -12.77 -9.77
CA ILE A 208 -6.47 -12.14 -9.51
C ILE A 208 -6.84 -11.26 -10.70
N SER A 209 -7.98 -11.54 -11.30
CA SER A 209 -8.61 -10.70 -12.32
C SER A 209 -10.10 -10.57 -12.03
N PHE A 210 -10.74 -9.55 -12.59
CA PHE A 210 -12.19 -9.38 -12.51
C PHE A 210 -12.73 -8.92 -13.86
N GLY A 211 -13.90 -9.39 -14.21
CA GLY A 211 -14.61 -9.04 -15.42
C GLY A 211 -15.89 -8.26 -15.12
N LYS A 212 -16.60 -7.89 -16.18
CA LYS A 212 -17.89 -7.20 -16.07
C LYS A 212 -18.93 -8.03 -15.28
N ASP A 213 -18.90 -9.33 -15.47
CA ASP A 213 -19.89 -10.25 -14.87
C ASP A 213 -19.66 -10.48 -13.36
N ASP A 214 -18.47 -10.14 -12.87
CA ASP A 214 -18.15 -10.19 -11.43
C ASP A 214 -18.72 -8.97 -10.67
N MET A 215 -19.18 -7.95 -11.40
CA MET A 215 -19.77 -6.74 -10.82
C MET A 215 -21.25 -6.97 -10.56
N ILE A 216 -21.58 -7.43 -9.35
CA ILE A 216 -22.94 -7.63 -8.90
C ILE A 216 -23.61 -6.29 -8.64
N ILE A 217 -24.70 -6.01 -9.34
CA ILE A 217 -25.54 -4.83 -9.10
C ILE A 217 -26.46 -5.13 -7.92
N PRO A 218 -26.42 -4.37 -6.81
CA PRO A 218 -27.34 -4.58 -5.70
C PRO A 218 -28.80 -4.39 -6.14
N GLU A 219 -29.71 -5.24 -5.66
CA GLU A 219 -31.14 -5.15 -5.97
C GLU A 219 -31.77 -3.83 -5.49
N GLU A 220 -31.22 -3.26 -4.42
CA GLU A 220 -31.65 -1.97 -3.85
C GLU A 220 -31.44 -0.78 -4.78
N LYS A 221 -30.53 -0.89 -5.77
CA LYS A 221 -30.19 0.20 -6.69
C LYS A 221 -31.41 0.72 -7.45
N GLU A 222 -32.25 -0.17 -7.97
CA GLU A 222 -33.43 0.24 -8.73
C GLU A 222 -34.45 0.97 -7.85
N ASN A 223 -34.63 0.54 -6.62
CA ASN A 223 -35.51 1.19 -5.66
C ASN A 223 -35.04 2.60 -5.34
N LEU A 224 -33.74 2.77 -5.01
CA LEU A 224 -33.14 4.06 -4.72
C LEU A 224 -33.22 5.03 -5.92
N ILE A 225 -33.00 4.52 -7.14
CA ILE A 225 -33.13 5.33 -8.35
C ILE A 225 -34.58 5.78 -8.56
N ASN A 226 -35.54 4.88 -8.37
CA ASN A 226 -36.96 5.20 -8.54
C ASN A 226 -37.45 6.23 -7.51
N GLU A 227 -37.06 6.06 -6.24
CA GLU A 227 -37.38 7.03 -5.18
C GLU A 227 -36.77 8.41 -5.50
N THR A 228 -35.49 8.43 -5.88
CA THR A 228 -34.81 9.69 -6.24
C THR A 228 -35.45 10.34 -7.46
N ASN A 229 -35.83 9.60 -8.48
CA ASN A 229 -36.51 10.12 -9.67
C ASN A 229 -37.90 10.68 -9.33
N GLN A 230 -38.61 10.12 -8.34
CA GLN A 230 -39.88 10.69 -7.87
C GLN A 230 -39.65 12.03 -7.19
N LEU A 231 -38.65 12.11 -6.30
CA LEU A 231 -38.26 13.37 -5.64
C LEU A 231 -37.85 14.45 -6.65
N VAL A 232 -37.07 14.09 -7.65
CA VAL A 232 -36.67 15.02 -8.72
C VAL A 232 -37.90 15.58 -9.44
N LYS A 233 -38.87 14.73 -9.80
CA LYS A 233 -40.10 15.20 -10.44
C LYS A 233 -40.93 16.13 -9.53
N GLU A 234 -40.99 15.84 -8.24
CA GLU A 234 -41.67 16.72 -7.27
C GLU A 234 -40.99 18.08 -7.19
N PHE A 235 -39.67 18.12 -7.12
CA PHE A 235 -38.91 19.37 -7.11
C PHE A 235 -39.02 20.12 -8.44
N GLU A 236 -39.00 19.46 -9.59
CA GLU A 236 -39.26 20.08 -10.89
C GLU A 236 -40.64 20.71 -10.96
N GLN A 237 -41.66 20.03 -10.44
CA GLN A 237 -43.02 20.60 -10.37
C GLN A 237 -43.08 21.82 -9.46
N GLN A 238 -42.44 21.79 -8.30
CA GLN A 238 -42.35 22.91 -7.39
C GLN A 238 -41.61 24.10 -8.02
N TYR A 239 -40.54 23.84 -8.77
CA TYR A 239 -39.80 24.86 -9.50
C TYR A 239 -40.65 25.52 -10.61
N ILE A 240 -41.37 24.73 -11.41
CA ILE A 240 -42.26 25.21 -12.46
C ILE A 240 -43.41 26.04 -11.85
N CYS A 241 -43.90 25.66 -10.68
CA CYS A 241 -44.93 26.40 -9.94
C CYS A 241 -44.39 27.65 -9.20
N LEU A 242 -43.11 28.01 -9.37
CA LEU A 242 -42.42 29.14 -8.72
C LEU A 242 -42.45 29.07 -7.18
N LEU A 243 -42.63 27.87 -6.60
CA LEU A 243 -42.53 27.66 -5.16
C LEU A 243 -41.07 27.63 -4.68
N TYR A 244 -40.14 27.30 -5.60
CA TYR A 244 -38.71 27.41 -5.41
C TYR A 244 -38.10 28.30 -6.52
N THR A 245 -37.32 29.31 -6.13
CA THR A 245 -36.54 30.12 -7.06
C THR A 245 -35.06 29.79 -6.91
N SER A 246 -34.26 30.08 -7.93
CA SER A 246 -32.81 29.82 -7.91
C SER A 246 -32.08 30.60 -6.81
N ASP A 247 -32.67 31.67 -6.31
CA ASP A 247 -32.08 32.52 -5.26
C ASP A 247 -32.29 31.96 -3.83
N ALA A 248 -33.22 31.01 -3.65
CA ALA A 248 -33.45 30.40 -2.34
C ALA A 248 -32.26 29.58 -1.82
N ALA A 249 -31.32 29.18 -2.68
CA ALA A 249 -30.10 28.48 -2.31
C ALA A 249 -29.02 29.41 -1.74
N ASP A 250 -29.01 30.69 -2.08
CA ASP A 250 -28.02 31.68 -1.61
C ASP A 250 -28.37 32.24 -0.23
N GLU A 251 -29.64 32.26 0.16
CA GLU A 251 -30.07 32.76 1.48
C GLU A 251 -29.80 31.78 2.62
N SER A 252 -29.56 30.50 2.36
CA SER A 252 -29.29 29.50 3.41
C SER A 252 -27.83 29.43 3.87
N VAL A 253 -26.92 30.23 3.26
CA VAL A 253 -25.49 30.26 3.61
C VAL A 253 -25.14 31.46 4.52
N GLY A 254 -26.11 32.20 4.98
CA GLY A 254 -25.94 33.43 5.76
C GLY A 254 -26.46 33.37 7.19
N VAL A 255 -26.26 32.23 7.92
CA VAL A 255 -26.44 32.18 9.40
C VAL A 255 -25.33 31.37 10.04
#